data_ef0976fc2c01a62721c5b82ad8afbd0e
#
_entry.id   ef0976fc2c01a62721c5b82ad8afbd0e
#
_cell.length_a   1.000
_cell.length_b   1.000
_cell.length_c   1.000
_cell.angle_alpha   90.00
_cell.angle_beta   90.00
_cell.angle_gamma   90.00
#
_symmetry.space_group_name_H-M   'P 1'
#
loop_
_entity.id
_entity.type
_entity.pdbx_description
1 polymer ?
#
loop_
_entity_poly.entity_id
_entity_poly.type
_entity_poly.pdbx_seq_one_letter_code
_entity_poly.pdbx_strand_id
1 'polypeptide(L)'
;LTNTEHLSVKHLSVGYHYPVLSDIDFAINGGQKVVITGFNGIGKSTLLKTLVGKLDVLNGSFSFSEQVKLRYFEQDLYWENEKETPIQIVSDCYPSLTIKEVRKNLACCGIIGEHAMQSIGTLSGGEQAKVKICLLTLTPCNFIIMDEPTNHLDIQAKQALRIALKEFKGTVLLVSHEP
;
A
#
# COMPACT_ATOMS: atom_id res chain seq x y z
N LEU A 1 -3.83 -20.98 -17.33
CA LEU A 1 -2.70 -20.45 -17.27
C LEU A 1 -2.05 -20.34 -16.00
N THR A 2 -1.13 -20.43 -15.96
CA THR A 2 -0.10 -20.52 -15.10
C THR A 2 -0.07 -19.57 -13.97
N ASN A 3 -0.04 -20.13 -12.84
CA ASN A 3 0.34 -19.40 -11.62
C ASN A 3 1.75 -18.90 -11.82
N THR A 4 1.83 -17.73 -12.42
CA THR A 4 3.13 -17.10 -12.60
C THR A 4 3.56 -16.56 -11.25
N GLU A 5 4.74 -16.94 -10.82
CA GLU A 5 5.35 -16.45 -9.60
C GLU A 5 5.73 -14.99 -9.80
N HIS A 6 5.18 -14.11 -9.00
CA HIS A 6 5.43 -12.68 -9.09
C HIS A 6 6.60 -12.23 -8.23
N LEU A 7 6.81 -12.88 -7.09
CA LEU A 7 7.91 -12.58 -6.17
C LEU A 7 8.51 -13.88 -5.67
N SER A 8 9.82 -13.99 -5.72
CA SER A 8 10.57 -15.11 -5.13
C SER A 8 11.59 -14.58 -4.16
N VAL A 9 11.60 -15.11 -2.95
CA VAL A 9 12.53 -14.72 -1.90
C VAL A 9 13.26 -15.97 -1.43
N LYS A 10 14.61 -15.94 -1.43
CA LYS A 10 15.47 -17.08 -1.12
C LYS A 10 16.51 -16.70 -0.08
N HIS A 11 16.49 -17.35 1.08
CA HIS A 11 17.48 -17.19 2.15
C HIS A 11 17.77 -15.73 2.47
N LEU A 12 16.75 -14.88 2.42
CA LEU A 12 16.90 -13.44 2.54
C LEU A 12 17.13 -13.03 3.99
N SER A 13 18.15 -12.22 4.20
CA SER A 13 18.39 -11.55 5.47
C SER A 13 18.30 -10.05 5.26
N VAL A 14 17.54 -9.36 6.10
CA VAL A 14 17.30 -7.92 6.01
C VAL A 14 17.66 -7.24 7.32
N GLY A 15 18.07 -6.00 7.24
CA GLY A 15 18.45 -5.22 8.39
C GLY A 15 19.28 -4.02 7.96
N TYR A 16 19.94 -3.40 8.93
CA TYR A 16 20.81 -2.26 8.68
C TYR A 16 22.27 -2.65 8.80
N HIS A 17 22.80 -2.70 10.01
CA HIS A 17 24.19 -3.13 10.26
C HIS A 17 24.27 -4.61 10.61
N TYR A 18 23.15 -5.18 11.02
CA TYR A 18 23.05 -6.60 11.37
C TYR A 18 21.64 -7.08 11.02
N PRO A 19 21.45 -8.40 10.85
CA PRO A 19 20.15 -8.92 10.48
C PRO A 19 19.09 -8.69 11.54
N VAL A 20 17.96 -8.14 11.10
CA VAL A 20 16.74 -8.03 11.92
C VAL A 20 15.86 -9.25 11.67
N LEU A 21 15.79 -9.70 10.43
CA LEU A 21 15.18 -10.96 10.03
C LEU A 21 16.18 -11.73 9.16
N SER A 22 16.23 -13.03 9.32
CA SER A 22 17.20 -13.87 8.60
C SER A 22 16.55 -15.10 8.00
N ASP A 23 17.16 -15.59 6.93
CA ASP A 23 16.80 -16.85 6.28
C ASP A 23 15.33 -16.93 5.90
N ILE A 24 14.84 -15.89 5.27
CA ILE A 24 13.45 -15.80 4.84
C ILE A 24 13.30 -16.44 3.45
N ASP A 25 12.41 -17.39 3.35
CA ASP A 25 12.06 -18.03 2.07
C ASP A 25 10.56 -17.98 1.88
N PHE A 26 10.14 -17.41 0.75
CA PHE A 26 8.74 -17.52 0.33
C PHE A 26 8.59 -17.11 -1.13
N ALA A 27 7.44 -17.42 -1.69
CA ALA A 27 7.08 -17.00 -3.04
C ALA A 27 5.64 -16.53 -3.05
N ILE A 28 5.36 -15.54 -3.89
CA ILE A 28 4.01 -15.03 -4.07
C ILE A 28 3.64 -15.14 -5.54
N ASN A 29 2.56 -15.83 -5.81
CA ASN A 29 2.04 -15.99 -7.17
C ASN A 29 1.08 -14.84 -7.51
N GLY A 30 0.94 -14.58 -8.80
CA GLY A 30 0.05 -13.53 -9.27
C GLY A 30 -1.37 -13.70 -8.76
N GLY A 31 -1.93 -12.61 -8.23
CA GLY A 31 -3.28 -12.59 -7.70
C GLY A 31 -3.42 -12.99 -6.25
N GLN A 32 -2.36 -13.46 -5.61
CA GLN A 32 -2.42 -13.81 -4.19
C GLN A 32 -2.49 -12.59 -3.29
N LYS A 33 -3.19 -12.72 -2.19
CA LYS A 33 -3.26 -11.70 -1.14
C LYS A 33 -2.55 -12.26 0.09
N VAL A 34 -1.41 -11.71 0.40
CA VAL A 34 -0.55 -12.20 1.49
C VAL A 34 -0.46 -11.16 2.58
N VAL A 35 -0.66 -11.58 3.82
CA VAL A 35 -0.53 -10.71 4.99
C VAL A 35 0.58 -11.25 5.88
N ILE A 36 1.53 -10.37 6.22
CA ILE A 36 2.58 -10.67 7.18
C ILE A 36 2.19 -10.07 8.51
N THR A 37 2.10 -10.91 9.54
CA THR A 37 1.73 -10.49 10.89
C THR A 37 2.82 -10.87 11.88
N GLY A 38 2.70 -10.38 13.11
CA GLY A 38 3.62 -10.71 14.19
C GLY A 38 3.92 -9.51 15.06
N PHE A 39 4.66 -9.74 16.13
CA PHE A 39 4.94 -8.71 17.13
C PHE A 39 6.13 -7.83 16.76
N ASN A 40 7.03 -8.30 15.89
CA ASN A 40 8.24 -7.56 15.55
C ASN A 40 7.97 -6.64 14.36
N GLY A 41 7.40 -5.45 14.63
CA GLY A 41 7.06 -4.50 13.59
C GLY A 41 8.27 -4.00 12.80
N ILE A 42 9.42 -3.81 13.45
CA ILE A 42 10.63 -3.29 12.81
C ILE A 42 11.09 -4.22 11.68
N GLY A 43 11.16 -5.51 11.96
CA GLY A 43 11.62 -6.49 10.96
C GLY A 43 10.70 -6.57 9.77
N LYS A 44 9.39 -6.51 9.98
CA LYS A 44 8.43 -6.56 8.89
C LYS A 44 8.54 -5.35 7.98
N SER A 45 8.62 -4.16 8.54
CA SER A 45 8.78 -2.93 7.76
C SER A 45 10.12 -2.91 7.04
N THR A 46 11.16 -3.40 7.68
CA THR A 46 12.50 -3.51 7.09
C THR A 46 12.48 -4.45 5.89
N LEU A 47 11.75 -5.57 5.98
CA LEU A 47 11.59 -6.48 4.85
C LEU A 47 10.93 -5.78 3.66
N LEU A 48 9.85 -5.05 3.89
CA LEU A 48 9.19 -4.34 2.81
C LEU A 48 10.10 -3.30 2.16
N LYS A 49 10.83 -2.53 2.95
CA LYS A 49 11.78 -1.54 2.43
C LYS A 49 12.87 -2.17 1.57
N THR A 50 13.33 -3.34 1.97
CA THR A 50 14.32 -4.09 1.19
C THR A 50 13.73 -4.55 -0.15
N LEU A 51 12.53 -5.08 -0.13
CA LEU A 51 11.86 -5.55 -1.35
C LEU A 51 11.60 -4.43 -2.36
N VAL A 52 11.34 -3.22 -1.89
CA VAL A 52 11.10 -2.08 -2.80
C VAL A 52 12.36 -1.29 -3.15
N GLY A 53 13.52 -1.76 -2.70
CA GLY A 53 14.79 -1.16 -3.08
C GLY A 53 15.27 -0.01 -2.22
N LYS A 54 14.60 0.26 -1.10
CA LYS A 54 15.02 1.34 -0.19
C LYS A 54 16.16 0.93 0.75
N LEU A 55 16.34 -0.36 0.93
CA LEU A 55 17.43 -0.92 1.73
C LEU A 55 18.11 -2.03 0.95
N ASP A 56 19.41 -2.17 1.14
CA ASP A 56 20.17 -3.25 0.53
C ASP A 56 19.95 -4.57 1.24
N VAL A 57 20.02 -5.64 0.49
CA VAL A 57 19.96 -7.01 1.01
C VAL A 57 21.24 -7.27 1.81
N LEU A 58 21.11 -7.84 3.01
CA LEU A 58 22.28 -8.26 3.78
C LEU A 58 22.79 -9.62 3.33
N ASN A 59 21.90 -10.54 3.00
CA ASN A 59 22.24 -11.86 2.50
C ASN A 59 21.04 -12.44 1.75
N GLY A 60 21.30 -13.42 0.88
CA GLY A 60 20.25 -14.04 0.10
C GLY A 60 19.84 -13.20 -1.10
N SER A 61 18.69 -13.48 -1.63
CA SER A 61 18.21 -12.80 -2.85
C SER A 61 16.70 -12.79 -2.94
N PHE A 62 16.20 -11.86 -3.73
CA PHE A 62 14.81 -11.85 -4.13
C PHE A 62 14.70 -11.32 -5.55
N SER A 63 13.60 -11.65 -6.21
CA SER A 63 13.34 -11.15 -7.55
C SER A 63 11.84 -11.03 -7.81
N PHE A 64 11.48 -9.98 -8.54
CA PHE A 64 10.13 -9.82 -9.07
C PHE A 64 10.10 -10.26 -10.51
N SER A 65 8.99 -10.83 -10.94
CA SER A 65 8.77 -11.16 -12.33
C SER A 65 8.74 -9.90 -13.19
N GLU A 66 9.09 -10.01 -14.46
CA GLU A 66 9.07 -8.89 -15.41
C GLU A 66 7.68 -8.29 -15.58
N GLN A 67 6.64 -9.05 -15.29
CA GLN A 67 5.25 -8.60 -15.43
C GLN A 67 4.80 -7.71 -14.28
N VAL A 68 5.57 -7.64 -13.20
CA VAL A 68 5.17 -6.91 -12.00
C VAL A 68 5.30 -5.41 -12.20
N LYS A 69 4.20 -4.70 -11.96
CA LYS A 69 4.16 -3.24 -11.85
C LYS A 69 3.87 -2.91 -10.40
N LEU A 70 4.90 -2.55 -9.67
CA LEU A 70 4.90 -2.45 -8.23
C LEU A 70 4.50 -1.07 -7.77
N ARG A 71 3.65 -1.01 -6.73
CA ARG A 71 3.41 0.22 -5.96
C ARG A 71 3.59 -0.06 -4.49
N TYR A 72 4.28 0.84 -3.82
CA TYR A 72 4.56 0.73 -2.40
C TYR A 72 3.87 1.87 -1.64
N PHE A 73 3.15 1.52 -0.60
CA PHE A 73 2.49 2.48 0.27
C PHE A 73 3.06 2.35 1.68
N GLU A 74 3.65 3.45 2.16
CA GLU A 74 4.26 3.47 3.47
C GLU A 74 3.21 3.51 4.58
N GLN A 75 3.66 3.20 5.78
CA GLN A 75 2.82 3.09 6.97
C GLN A 75 2.05 4.37 7.29
N ASP A 76 2.69 5.53 7.12
CA ASP A 76 2.09 6.79 7.53
C ASP A 76 1.24 7.41 6.43
N LEU A 77 0.12 8.01 6.84
CA LEU A 77 -0.68 8.84 5.96
C LEU A 77 -0.02 10.22 5.89
N TYR A 78 0.86 10.37 4.93
CA TYR A 78 1.60 11.62 4.72
C TYR A 78 1.10 12.32 3.48
N TRP A 79 0.89 13.64 3.60
CA TRP A 79 0.49 14.50 2.50
C TRP A 79 1.48 15.65 2.38
N GLU A 80 1.97 15.89 1.18
CA GLU A 80 2.93 16.97 0.95
C GLU A 80 2.34 18.33 1.29
N ASN A 81 1.07 18.53 1.01
CA ASN A 81 0.37 19.77 1.32
C ASN A 81 -1.00 19.43 1.94
N GLU A 82 -1.08 19.56 3.25
CA GLU A 82 -2.31 19.25 3.99
C GLU A 82 -3.47 20.20 3.69
N LYS A 83 -3.20 21.30 3.00
CA LYS A 83 -4.24 22.25 2.61
C LYS A 83 -4.94 21.85 1.31
N GLU A 84 -4.37 20.94 0.55
CA GLU A 84 -5.01 20.46 -0.66
C GLU A 84 -6.25 19.63 -0.33
N THR A 85 -7.23 19.71 -1.23
CA THR A 85 -8.47 18.94 -1.11
C THR A 85 -8.29 17.56 -1.76
N PRO A 86 -9.10 16.56 -1.41
CA PRO A 86 -9.08 15.29 -2.12
C PRO A 86 -9.22 15.43 -3.63
N ILE A 87 -10.05 16.34 -4.10
CA ILE A 87 -10.21 16.59 -5.54
C ILE A 87 -8.88 17.04 -6.14
N GLN A 88 -8.18 17.97 -5.50
CA GLN A 88 -6.90 18.45 -5.99
C GLN A 88 -5.84 17.36 -6.00
N ILE A 89 -5.79 16.58 -4.94
CA ILE A 89 -4.81 15.49 -4.80
C ILE A 89 -4.99 14.47 -5.93
N VAL A 90 -6.21 14.04 -6.18
CA VAL A 90 -6.50 13.06 -7.22
C VAL A 90 -6.26 13.67 -8.61
N SER A 91 -6.68 14.92 -8.82
CA SER A 91 -6.50 15.59 -10.10
C SER A 91 -5.02 15.80 -10.44
N ASP A 92 -4.19 16.12 -9.45
CA ASP A 92 -2.76 16.30 -9.65
C ASP A 92 -2.06 14.98 -10.01
N CYS A 93 -2.51 13.87 -9.40
CA CYS A 93 -1.96 12.55 -9.71
C CYS A 93 -2.43 12.01 -11.05
N TYR A 94 -3.63 12.39 -11.47
CA TYR A 94 -4.25 11.90 -12.70
C TYR A 94 -4.84 13.05 -13.51
N PRO A 95 -3.98 13.86 -14.15
CA PRO A 95 -4.44 15.09 -14.85
C PRO A 95 -5.40 14.83 -16.01
N SER A 96 -5.44 13.61 -16.54
CA SER A 96 -6.33 13.28 -17.65
C SER A 96 -7.79 13.10 -17.22
N LEU A 97 -8.05 12.97 -15.91
CA LEU A 97 -9.41 12.81 -15.42
C LEU A 97 -10.12 14.15 -15.34
N THR A 98 -11.38 14.17 -15.71
CA THR A 98 -12.23 15.34 -15.52
C THR A 98 -12.61 15.46 -14.05
N ILE A 99 -13.03 16.66 -13.62
CA ILE A 99 -13.49 16.87 -12.24
C ILE A 99 -14.65 15.94 -11.92
N LYS A 100 -15.53 15.70 -12.88
CA LYS A 100 -16.67 14.79 -12.71
C LYS A 100 -16.18 13.36 -12.43
N GLU A 101 -15.17 12.90 -13.17
CA GLU A 101 -14.60 11.58 -12.98
C GLU A 101 -13.90 11.47 -11.63
N VAL A 102 -13.15 12.51 -11.24
CA VAL A 102 -12.49 12.56 -9.92
C VAL A 102 -13.52 12.46 -8.81
N ARG A 103 -14.59 13.25 -8.88
CA ARG A 103 -15.67 13.21 -7.88
C ARG A 103 -16.34 11.84 -7.81
N LYS A 104 -16.56 11.21 -8.95
CA LYS A 104 -17.17 9.89 -9.02
C LYS A 104 -16.30 8.84 -8.35
N ASN A 105 -15.00 8.87 -8.63
CA ASN A 105 -14.06 7.92 -8.02
C ASN A 105 -13.94 8.12 -6.51
N LEU A 106 -13.89 9.36 -6.06
CA LEU A 106 -13.89 9.67 -4.63
C LEU A 106 -15.17 9.20 -3.95
N ALA A 107 -16.31 9.41 -4.59
CA ALA A 107 -17.60 8.97 -4.05
C ALA A 107 -17.66 7.45 -3.92
N CYS A 108 -17.11 6.71 -4.87
CA CYS A 108 -17.02 5.25 -4.78
C CYS A 108 -16.21 4.79 -3.57
N CYS A 109 -15.28 5.61 -3.11
CA CYS A 109 -14.49 5.33 -1.92
C CYS A 109 -15.07 5.93 -0.64
N GLY A 110 -16.24 6.58 -0.73
CA GLY A 110 -16.91 7.13 0.42
C GLY A 110 -16.60 8.59 0.73
N ILE A 111 -15.93 9.30 -0.18
CA ILE A 111 -15.63 10.74 -0.02
C ILE A 111 -16.60 11.52 -0.90
N ILE A 112 -17.63 12.06 -0.28
CA ILE A 112 -18.73 12.74 -1.00
C ILE A 112 -18.94 14.15 -0.47
N GLY A 113 -19.57 14.99 -1.30
CA GLY A 113 -19.99 16.33 -0.93
C GLY A 113 -18.85 17.23 -0.49
N GLU A 114 -19.04 17.88 0.64
CA GLU A 114 -18.07 18.84 1.19
C GLU A 114 -16.73 18.18 1.54
N HIS A 115 -16.74 16.90 1.89
CA HIS A 115 -15.52 16.19 2.27
C HIS A 115 -14.53 16.13 1.10
N ALA A 116 -15.01 16.07 -0.12
CA ALA A 116 -14.14 16.07 -1.30
C ALA A 116 -13.47 17.44 -1.52
N MET A 117 -14.01 18.49 -0.93
CA MET A 117 -13.54 19.86 -1.08
C MET A 117 -12.92 20.44 0.20
N GLN A 118 -12.83 19.67 1.26
CA GLN A 118 -12.15 20.08 2.47
C GLN A 118 -10.64 19.84 2.36
N SER A 119 -9.85 20.63 3.08
CA SER A 119 -8.40 20.37 3.16
C SER A 119 -8.17 18.99 3.75
N ILE A 120 -7.28 18.21 3.13
CA ILE A 120 -7.04 16.83 3.54
C ILE A 120 -6.63 16.73 5.02
N GLY A 121 -5.89 17.70 5.51
CA GLY A 121 -5.46 17.72 6.92
C GLY A 121 -6.61 17.91 7.91
N THR A 122 -7.77 18.39 7.45
CA THR A 122 -8.94 18.57 8.32
C THR A 122 -9.86 17.36 8.34
N LEU A 123 -9.62 16.39 7.47
CA LEU A 123 -10.41 15.15 7.44
C LEU A 123 -9.94 14.19 8.53
N SER A 124 -10.85 13.31 8.95
CA SER A 124 -10.49 12.27 9.91
C SER A 124 -9.46 11.31 9.30
N GLY A 125 -8.77 10.55 10.15
CA GLY A 125 -7.82 9.54 9.69
C GLY A 125 -8.49 8.52 8.77
N GLY A 126 -9.73 8.13 9.08
CA GLY A 126 -10.49 7.20 8.24
C GLY A 126 -10.80 7.78 6.87
N GLU A 127 -11.15 9.04 6.80
CA GLU A 127 -11.41 9.69 5.53
C GLU A 127 -10.12 9.87 4.71
N GLN A 128 -9.02 10.21 5.37
CA GLN A 128 -7.72 10.27 4.70
C GLN A 128 -7.33 8.90 4.12
N ALA A 129 -7.58 7.82 4.85
CA ALA A 129 -7.36 6.47 4.36
C ALA A 129 -8.20 6.17 3.12
N LYS A 130 -9.45 6.63 3.08
CA LYS A 130 -10.32 6.47 1.91
C LYS A 130 -9.77 7.19 0.69
N VAL A 131 -9.16 8.35 0.86
CA VAL A 131 -8.50 9.06 -0.25
C VAL A 131 -7.31 8.24 -0.76
N LYS A 132 -6.52 7.66 0.13
CA LYS A 132 -5.43 6.74 -0.27
C LYS A 132 -5.97 5.55 -1.05
N ILE A 133 -7.07 4.97 -0.60
CA ILE A 133 -7.72 3.86 -1.31
C ILE A 133 -8.13 4.29 -2.72
N CYS A 134 -8.67 5.49 -2.85
CA CYS A 134 -9.04 6.03 -4.17
C CYS A 134 -7.80 6.11 -5.08
N LEU A 135 -6.70 6.63 -4.58
CA LEU A 135 -5.45 6.69 -5.34
C LEU A 135 -4.96 5.29 -5.72
N LEU A 136 -5.09 4.33 -4.81
CA LEU A 136 -4.74 2.93 -5.08
C LEU A 136 -5.52 2.36 -6.25
N THR A 137 -6.83 2.56 -6.24
CA THR A 137 -7.70 1.98 -7.27
C THR A 137 -7.48 2.60 -8.64
N LEU A 138 -6.97 3.83 -8.69
CA LEU A 138 -6.69 4.54 -9.94
C LEU A 138 -5.27 4.30 -10.44
N THR A 139 -4.37 3.83 -9.59
CA THR A 139 -2.98 3.63 -9.95
C THR A 139 -2.82 2.39 -10.85
N PRO A 140 -2.16 2.52 -12.02
CA PRO A 140 -1.92 1.36 -12.87
C PRO A 140 -0.80 0.49 -12.28
N CYS A 141 -1.18 -0.53 -11.54
CA CYS A 141 -0.25 -1.48 -10.95
C CYS A 141 -0.93 -2.84 -10.83
N ASN A 142 -0.11 -3.89 -10.69
CA ASN A 142 -0.60 -5.25 -10.48
C ASN A 142 -0.02 -5.90 -9.24
N PHE A 143 0.79 -5.17 -8.48
CA PHE A 143 1.38 -5.68 -7.25
C PHE A 143 1.47 -4.52 -6.25
N ILE A 144 0.72 -4.62 -5.18
CA ILE A 144 0.72 -3.61 -4.12
C ILE A 144 1.47 -4.15 -2.92
N ILE A 145 2.45 -3.39 -2.47
CA ILE A 145 3.09 -3.63 -1.17
C ILE A 145 2.67 -2.49 -0.26
N MET A 146 2.10 -2.84 0.88
CA MET A 146 1.62 -1.86 1.84
C MET A 146 2.01 -2.21 3.26
N ASP A 147 2.55 -1.21 3.97
CA ASP A 147 2.72 -1.28 5.40
C ASP A 147 1.48 -0.65 6.02
N GLU A 148 0.66 -1.45 6.70
CA GLU A 148 -0.65 -0.99 7.18
C GLU A 148 -0.50 0.19 8.13
N PRO A 149 -1.22 1.30 7.87
CA PRO A 149 -1.19 2.46 8.77
C PRO A 149 -1.67 2.07 10.16
N THR A 150 -0.91 2.45 11.18
CA THR A 150 -1.25 2.15 12.57
C THR A 150 -1.80 3.36 13.31
N ASN A 151 -1.52 4.58 12.81
CA ASN A 151 -1.89 5.81 13.48
C ASN A 151 -3.27 6.30 13.05
N HIS A 152 -4.12 6.57 14.04
CA HIS A 152 -5.39 7.29 13.85
C HIS A 152 -6.42 6.60 12.95
N LEU A 153 -6.24 5.33 12.62
CA LEU A 153 -7.26 4.60 11.88
C LEU A 153 -8.18 3.87 12.86
N ASP A 154 -9.47 4.15 12.75
CA ASP A 154 -10.47 3.39 13.48
C ASP A 154 -10.70 2.03 12.81
N ILE A 155 -11.48 1.20 13.45
CA ILE A 155 -11.76 -0.16 12.95
C ILE A 155 -12.45 -0.11 11.59
N GLN A 156 -13.36 0.83 11.39
CA GLN A 156 -14.09 0.93 10.12
C GLN A 156 -13.15 1.29 8.96
N ALA A 157 -12.21 2.21 9.19
CA ALA A 157 -11.24 2.61 8.19
C ALA A 157 -10.31 1.46 7.83
N LYS A 158 -9.85 0.70 8.82
CA LYS A 158 -9.00 -0.47 8.59
C LYS A 158 -9.74 -1.54 7.80
N GLN A 159 -11.01 -1.77 8.12
CA GLN A 159 -11.82 -2.74 7.39
C GLN A 159 -12.04 -2.31 5.93
N ALA A 160 -12.31 -1.02 5.72
CA ALA A 160 -12.47 -0.49 4.37
C ALA A 160 -11.20 -0.67 3.53
N LEU A 161 -10.06 -0.39 4.14
CA LEU A 161 -8.76 -0.58 3.48
C LEU A 161 -8.54 -2.04 3.12
N ARG A 162 -8.78 -2.94 4.06
CA ARG A 162 -8.60 -4.40 3.84
C ARG A 162 -9.53 -4.93 2.77
N ILE A 163 -10.78 -4.45 2.74
CA ILE A 163 -11.74 -4.85 1.70
C ILE A 163 -11.26 -4.38 0.33
N ALA A 164 -10.81 -3.14 0.23
CA ALA A 164 -10.30 -2.61 -1.03
C ALA A 164 -9.10 -3.41 -1.55
N LEU A 165 -8.18 -3.77 -0.65
CA LEU A 165 -7.03 -4.58 -1.02
C LEU A 165 -7.43 -5.99 -1.43
N LYS A 166 -8.42 -6.57 -0.77
CA LYS A 166 -8.93 -7.91 -1.10
C LYS A 166 -9.59 -7.93 -2.47
N GLU A 167 -10.30 -6.88 -2.81
CA GLU A 167 -11.00 -6.77 -4.09
C GLU A 167 -10.08 -6.33 -5.24
N PHE A 168 -8.89 -5.86 -4.92
CA PHE A 168 -7.92 -5.47 -5.94
C PHE A 168 -7.57 -6.69 -6.81
N LYS A 169 -7.55 -6.50 -8.12
CA LYS A 169 -7.37 -7.61 -9.08
C LYS A 169 -5.93 -8.02 -9.29
N GLY A 170 -5.02 -7.55 -8.49
CA GLY A 170 -3.62 -7.93 -8.57
C GLY A 170 -3.15 -8.64 -7.33
N THR A 171 -1.85 -8.65 -7.16
CA THR A 171 -1.18 -9.25 -6.02
C THR A 171 -1.01 -8.21 -4.90
N VAL A 172 -1.19 -8.64 -3.66
CA VAL A 172 -1.03 -7.75 -2.51
C VAL A 172 -0.13 -8.42 -1.47
N LEU A 173 0.85 -7.65 -0.99
CA LEU A 173 1.64 -8.01 0.17
C LEU A 173 1.43 -6.92 1.23
N LEU A 174 0.73 -7.27 2.29
CA LEU A 174 0.37 -6.35 3.36
C LEU A 174 1.11 -6.73 4.64
N VAL A 175 1.72 -5.76 5.28
CA VAL A 175 2.24 -5.94 6.64
C VAL A 175 1.23 -5.36 7.62
N SER A 176 0.79 -6.20 8.57
CA SER A 176 -0.08 -5.79 9.65
C SER A 176 0.70 -5.83 10.95
N HIS A 177 0.57 -4.77 11.75
CA HIS A 177 1.23 -4.68 13.06
C HIS A 177 0.34 -5.18 14.19
N GLU A 178 -0.83 -5.65 13.84
CA GLU A 178 -1.74 -6.28 14.81
C GLU A 178 -1.48 -7.78 14.83
N PRO A 179 -1.49 -8.39 16.01
CA PRO A 179 -1.32 -9.84 16.14
C PRO A 179 -2.48 -10.64 15.55
#